data_05673e6f280d4e0905db9c3f5c89782f
#
_entry.id   05673e6f280d4e0905db9c3f5c89782f
#
_cell.length_a   1.000
_cell.length_b   1.000
_cell.length_c   1.000
_cell.angle_alpha   90.00
_cell.angle_beta   90.00
_cell.angle_gamma   90.00
#
_symmetry.space_group_name_H-M   'P 1'
#
loop_
_entity.id
_entity.type
_entity.pdbx_description
1 polymer ?
#
loop_
_entity_poly.entity_id
_entity_poly.type
_entity_poly.pdbx_seq_one_letter_code
_entity_poly.pdbx_strand_id
1 'polypeptide(L)'
;MLLERAFENTIVTGRATKPWPWADTWPVARIEVKRIHASAIVLSRSSGQALAFGPGHVERTPDTGQRGVAVYPAHRDTHFRFLKDLVTGDEIDVIRSDGRKFRYPVDGTSVVRFDASGINSLSDGYQLVLSTCWPFDALTQGPERYLVHATMISASR
;
A
#
# COMPACT_ATOMS: atom_id res chain seq x y z
N MET A 1 4.60 -0.31 -18.90
CA MET A 1 4.73 -1.32 -17.84
C MET A 1 3.46 -2.14 -17.77
N LEU A 2 3.61 -3.44 -17.52
CA LEU A 2 2.46 -4.36 -17.50
C LEU A 2 1.50 -4.07 -16.36
N LEU A 3 2.02 -3.74 -15.16
CA LEU A 3 1.16 -3.43 -14.01
C LEU A 3 0.36 -2.15 -14.23
N GLU A 4 0.98 -1.12 -14.78
CA GLU A 4 0.27 0.13 -15.09
C GLU A 4 -0.84 -0.10 -16.11
N ARG A 5 -0.56 -0.84 -17.17
CA ARG A 5 -1.56 -1.17 -18.18
C ARG A 5 -2.73 -1.96 -17.60
N ALA A 6 -2.43 -2.95 -16.75
CA ALA A 6 -3.47 -3.75 -16.10
C ALA A 6 -4.33 -2.88 -15.18
N PHE A 7 -3.72 -1.96 -14.45
CA PHE A 7 -4.45 -1.04 -13.59
C PHE A 7 -5.34 -0.10 -14.37
N GLU A 8 -4.81 0.55 -15.40
CA GLU A 8 -5.58 1.45 -16.26
C GLU A 8 -6.74 0.71 -16.92
N ASN A 9 -6.49 -0.51 -17.40
CA ASN A 9 -7.52 -1.32 -18.00
C ASN A 9 -8.62 -1.69 -17.01
N THR A 10 -8.25 -1.97 -15.78
CA THR A 10 -9.21 -2.26 -14.70
C THR A 10 -10.10 -1.03 -14.43
N ILE A 11 -9.52 0.16 -14.39
CA ILE A 11 -10.29 1.41 -14.20
C ILE A 11 -11.29 1.60 -15.35
N VAL A 12 -10.85 1.42 -16.57
CA VAL A 12 -11.69 1.67 -17.77
C VAL A 12 -12.80 0.63 -17.90
N THR A 13 -12.49 -0.65 -17.68
CA THR A 13 -13.45 -1.74 -17.92
C THR A 13 -14.29 -2.08 -16.70
N GLY A 14 -13.86 -1.71 -15.50
CA GLY A 14 -14.49 -2.10 -14.26
C GLY A 14 -14.24 -3.56 -13.88
N ARG A 15 -13.35 -4.25 -14.56
CA ARG A 15 -13.03 -5.66 -14.32
C ARG A 15 -11.58 -5.82 -13.93
N ALA A 16 -11.32 -6.67 -12.94
CA ALA A 16 -9.96 -7.01 -12.54
C ALA A 16 -9.18 -7.55 -13.73
N THR A 17 -8.03 -6.95 -14.02
CA THR A 17 -7.18 -7.32 -15.16
C THR A 17 -5.86 -7.85 -14.64
N LYS A 18 -5.53 -9.09 -14.99
CA LYS A 18 -4.24 -9.67 -14.65
C LYS A 18 -3.13 -8.98 -15.43
N PRO A 19 -1.97 -8.72 -14.81
CA PRO A 19 -0.84 -8.10 -15.51
C PRO A 19 -0.24 -9.01 -16.58
N TRP A 20 -0.39 -10.32 -16.42
CA TRP A 20 -0.03 -11.35 -17.42
C TRP A 20 -0.93 -12.58 -17.20
N PRO A 21 -1.05 -13.47 -18.21
CA PRO A 21 -2.07 -14.53 -18.17
C PRO A 21 -1.98 -15.51 -16.98
N TRP A 22 -0.78 -15.78 -16.49
CA TRP A 22 -0.60 -16.73 -15.38
C TRP A 22 -0.48 -16.06 -14.00
N ALA A 23 -0.74 -14.77 -13.92
CA ALA A 23 -0.70 -14.08 -12.64
C ALA A 23 -1.86 -14.54 -11.75
N ASP A 24 -1.59 -14.70 -10.46
CA ASP A 24 -2.60 -15.03 -9.45
C ASP A 24 -3.08 -13.79 -8.69
N THR A 25 -2.68 -12.62 -9.14
CA THR A 25 -2.99 -11.32 -8.54
C THR A 25 -3.27 -10.30 -9.63
N TRP A 26 -3.86 -9.19 -9.24
CA TRP A 26 -4.18 -8.07 -10.15
C TRP A 26 -4.06 -6.76 -9.41
N PRO A 27 -3.85 -5.64 -10.11
CA PRO A 27 -3.76 -4.33 -9.48
C PRO A 27 -5.11 -3.92 -8.88
N VAL A 28 -5.06 -3.37 -7.65
CA VAL A 28 -6.24 -2.87 -6.96
C VAL A 28 -6.17 -1.39 -6.65
N ALA A 29 -4.97 -0.81 -6.65
CA ALA A 29 -4.78 0.61 -6.36
C ALA A 29 -3.44 1.09 -6.88
N ARG A 30 -3.31 2.41 -7.00
CA ARG A 30 -2.02 3.08 -7.17
C ARG A 30 -1.86 4.05 -6.03
N ILE A 31 -0.71 4.02 -5.35
CA ILE A 31 -0.35 5.01 -4.34
C ILE A 31 0.64 6.00 -4.92
N GLU A 32 0.49 7.27 -4.55
CA GLU A 32 1.36 8.36 -5.00
C GLU A 32 1.69 9.26 -3.83
N VAL A 33 2.95 9.67 -3.72
CA VAL A 33 3.39 10.72 -2.80
C VAL A 33 4.11 11.77 -3.63
N LYS A 34 3.40 12.85 -3.96
CA LYS A 34 3.88 13.84 -4.94
C LYS A 34 5.15 14.56 -4.48
N ARG A 35 5.27 14.86 -3.19
CA ARG A 35 6.43 15.60 -2.68
C ARG A 35 7.76 14.93 -3.03
N ILE A 36 7.81 13.61 -3.00
CA ILE A 36 9.04 12.85 -3.25
C ILE A 36 9.00 12.10 -4.59
N HIS A 37 8.01 12.37 -5.43
CA HIS A 37 7.83 11.73 -6.74
C HIS A 37 7.83 10.20 -6.66
N ALA A 38 7.21 9.66 -5.61
CA ALA A 38 7.09 8.22 -5.43
C ALA A 38 5.72 7.72 -5.84
N SER A 39 5.67 6.54 -6.44
CA SER A 39 4.43 5.85 -6.74
C SER A 39 4.64 4.35 -6.80
N ALA A 40 3.57 3.59 -6.57
CA ALA A 40 3.61 2.14 -6.68
C ALA A 40 2.21 1.61 -6.98
N ILE A 41 2.14 0.50 -7.72
CA ILE A 41 0.89 -0.22 -7.99
C ILE A 41 0.71 -1.29 -6.93
N VAL A 42 -0.42 -1.26 -6.23
CA VAL A 42 -0.76 -2.21 -5.17
C VAL A 42 -1.51 -3.40 -5.77
N LEU A 43 -1.09 -4.60 -5.42
CA LEU A 43 -1.67 -5.85 -5.90
C LEU A 43 -2.70 -6.39 -4.91
N SER A 44 -3.60 -7.23 -5.40
CA SER A 44 -4.71 -7.76 -4.61
C SER A 44 -4.27 -8.66 -3.46
N ARG A 45 -3.06 -9.22 -3.52
CA ARG A 45 -2.54 -10.16 -2.52
C ARG A 45 -1.20 -9.71 -1.98
N SER A 46 -0.91 -10.13 -0.76
CA SER A 46 0.35 -9.89 -0.08
C SER A 46 1.24 -11.13 0.02
N SER A 47 1.00 -12.15 -0.81
CA SER A 47 1.83 -13.34 -0.85
C SER A 47 3.25 -13.04 -1.33
N GLY A 48 4.21 -13.91 -0.99
CA GLY A 48 5.61 -13.71 -1.36
C GLY A 48 5.81 -13.52 -2.87
N GLN A 49 5.09 -14.26 -3.70
CA GLN A 49 5.17 -14.13 -5.15
C GLN A 49 4.63 -12.77 -5.63
N ALA A 50 3.48 -12.34 -5.11
CA ALA A 50 2.91 -11.05 -5.48
C ALA A 50 3.81 -9.90 -5.03
N LEU A 51 4.39 -9.97 -3.83
CA LEU A 51 5.27 -8.92 -3.30
C LEU A 51 6.56 -8.75 -4.11
N ALA A 52 6.97 -9.73 -4.91
CA ALA A 52 8.09 -9.59 -5.82
C ALA A 52 7.82 -8.55 -6.92
N PHE A 53 6.56 -8.29 -7.23
CA PHE A 53 6.15 -7.41 -8.32
C PHE A 53 5.63 -6.06 -7.85
N GLY A 54 5.22 -5.94 -6.60
CA GLY A 54 4.71 -4.68 -6.05
C GLY A 54 4.23 -4.82 -4.62
N PRO A 55 3.79 -3.70 -4.01
CA PRO A 55 3.09 -3.76 -2.74
C PRO A 55 1.82 -4.62 -2.88
N GLY A 56 1.41 -5.24 -1.79
CA GLY A 56 0.18 -6.01 -1.76
C GLY A 56 -0.83 -5.42 -0.80
N HIS A 57 -2.03 -5.98 -0.80
CA HIS A 57 -3.06 -5.69 0.18
C HIS A 57 -3.19 -6.89 1.11
N VAL A 58 -3.13 -6.65 2.41
CA VAL A 58 -3.39 -7.69 3.40
C VAL A 58 -4.89 -8.01 3.36
N GLU A 59 -5.23 -9.20 2.91
CA GLU A 59 -6.59 -9.59 2.53
C GLU A 59 -7.61 -9.47 3.67
N ARG A 60 -7.17 -9.63 4.91
CA ARG A 60 -8.03 -9.52 6.10
C ARG A 60 -8.25 -8.09 6.57
N THR A 61 -7.66 -7.11 5.90
CA THR A 61 -7.86 -5.70 6.21
C THR A 61 -8.81 -5.08 5.19
N PRO A 62 -9.53 -4.00 5.55
CA PRO A 62 -10.40 -3.30 4.59
C PRO A 62 -9.60 -2.75 3.41
N ASP A 63 -10.29 -2.49 2.31
CA ASP A 63 -9.72 -1.71 1.22
C ASP A 63 -9.57 -0.25 1.63
N THR A 64 -8.69 0.48 0.93
CA THR A 64 -8.62 1.93 1.10
C THR A 64 -9.97 2.57 0.78
N GLY A 65 -10.30 3.61 1.53
CA GLY A 65 -11.59 4.28 1.42
C GLY A 65 -12.69 3.65 2.25
N GLN A 66 -12.47 2.48 2.83
CA GLN A 66 -13.41 1.82 3.73
C GLN A 66 -13.05 2.08 5.18
N ARG A 67 -14.04 1.95 6.07
CA ARG A 67 -13.82 2.10 7.50
C ARG A 67 -12.85 1.02 7.99
N GLY A 68 -11.95 1.40 8.89
CA GLY A 68 -10.93 0.54 9.46
C GLY A 68 -9.54 0.90 8.98
N VAL A 69 -8.62 -0.02 9.13
CA VAL A 69 -7.21 0.17 8.74
C VAL A 69 -6.87 -0.73 7.57
N ALA A 70 -6.65 -0.13 6.40
CA ALA A 70 -6.11 -0.85 5.24
C ALA A 70 -4.61 -0.99 5.41
N VAL A 71 -4.06 -2.18 5.13
CA VAL A 71 -2.62 -2.43 5.27
C VAL A 71 -2.04 -2.87 3.95
N TYR A 72 -1.01 -2.14 3.50
CA TYR A 72 -0.25 -2.43 2.29
C TYR A 72 1.21 -2.72 2.64
N PRO A 73 1.66 -3.98 2.63
CA PRO A 73 3.07 -4.32 2.81
C PRO A 73 3.83 -4.36 1.48
N ALA A 74 5.12 -4.11 1.53
CA ALA A 74 6.05 -4.31 0.41
C ALA A 74 7.48 -4.47 0.91
N HIS A 75 8.38 -4.88 0.01
CA HIS A 75 9.80 -5.02 0.33
C HIS A 75 10.48 -3.66 0.50
N ARG A 76 11.36 -3.57 1.51
CA ARG A 76 12.08 -2.33 1.88
C ARG A 76 13.12 -1.88 0.86
N ASP A 77 13.64 -2.78 0.08
CA ASP A 77 14.73 -2.50 -0.87
C ASP A 77 14.23 -2.26 -2.30
N THR A 78 12.93 -2.33 -2.51
CA THR A 78 12.31 -2.12 -3.81
C THR A 78 11.15 -1.14 -3.71
N HIS A 79 9.91 -1.66 -3.68
CA HIS A 79 8.71 -0.85 -3.85
C HIS A 79 8.44 0.11 -2.69
N PHE A 80 8.86 -0.22 -1.46
CA PHE A 80 8.67 0.64 -0.29
C PHE A 80 9.96 1.23 0.26
N ARG A 81 11.01 1.29 -0.54
CA ARG A 81 12.23 2.00 -0.15
C ARG A 81 11.95 3.47 0.18
N PHE A 82 10.99 4.08 -0.49
CA PHE A 82 10.63 5.49 -0.28
C PHE A 82 9.99 5.76 1.09
N LEU A 83 9.54 4.74 1.83
CA LEU A 83 8.93 4.96 3.14
C LEU A 83 9.88 5.66 4.11
N LYS A 84 11.19 5.47 3.97
CA LYS A 84 12.18 6.14 4.80
C LYS A 84 12.17 7.67 4.64
N ASP A 85 11.66 8.17 3.51
CA ASP A 85 11.65 9.59 3.18
C ASP A 85 10.32 10.26 3.53
N LEU A 86 9.35 9.51 4.01
CA LEU A 86 8.06 10.05 4.40
C LEU A 86 8.12 10.72 5.76
N VAL A 87 7.50 11.90 5.85
CA VAL A 87 7.40 12.67 7.09
C VAL A 87 5.95 12.99 7.38
N THR A 88 5.65 13.30 8.64
CA THR A 88 4.30 13.72 9.05
C THR A 88 3.82 14.87 8.18
N GLY A 89 2.60 14.77 7.70
CA GLY A 89 1.99 15.77 6.83
C GLY A 89 2.12 15.45 5.34
N ASP A 90 3.00 14.54 4.94
CA ASP A 90 3.05 14.08 3.55
C ASP A 90 1.71 13.47 3.15
N GLU A 91 1.24 13.80 1.95
CA GLU A 91 -0.04 13.30 1.47
C GLU A 91 0.18 12.04 0.63
N ILE A 92 -0.44 10.95 1.07
CA ILE A 92 -0.50 9.71 0.30
C ILE A 92 -1.83 9.70 -0.45
N ASP A 93 -1.77 9.79 -1.76
CA ASP A 93 -2.95 9.66 -2.62
C ASP A 93 -3.10 8.21 -3.03
N VAL A 94 -4.28 7.65 -2.84
CA VAL A 94 -4.61 6.29 -3.27
C VAL A 94 -5.68 6.38 -4.34
N ILE A 95 -5.36 5.93 -5.54
CA ILE A 95 -6.32 5.80 -6.63
C ILE A 95 -6.72 4.34 -6.68
N ARG A 96 -7.96 4.06 -6.33
CA ARG A 96 -8.48 2.69 -6.29
C ARG A 96 -8.85 2.21 -7.69
N SER A 97 -8.97 0.90 -7.88
CA SER A 97 -9.28 0.30 -9.19
C SER A 97 -10.65 0.71 -9.74
N ASP A 98 -11.55 1.22 -8.91
CA ASP A 98 -12.83 1.79 -9.37
C ASP A 98 -12.73 3.26 -9.76
N GLY A 99 -11.54 3.83 -9.77
CA GLY A 99 -11.28 5.22 -10.15
C GLY A 99 -11.46 6.23 -9.01
N ARG A 100 -11.93 5.80 -7.86
CA ARG A 100 -12.07 6.69 -6.71
C ARG A 100 -10.71 7.01 -6.12
N LYS A 101 -10.54 8.25 -5.66
CA LYS A 101 -9.30 8.75 -5.09
C LYS A 101 -9.49 9.11 -3.63
N PHE A 102 -8.55 8.69 -2.81
CA PHE A 102 -8.55 8.94 -1.36
C PHE A 102 -7.22 9.55 -0.96
N ARG A 103 -7.27 10.55 -0.08
CA ARG A 103 -6.07 11.24 0.39
C ARG A 103 -5.87 10.97 1.87
N TYR A 104 -4.67 10.49 2.20
CA TYR A 104 -4.28 10.10 3.55
C TYR A 104 -2.99 10.85 3.93
N PRO A 105 -3.08 11.96 4.68
CA PRO A 105 -1.87 12.56 5.23
C PRO A 105 -1.20 11.63 6.24
N VAL A 106 0.12 11.59 6.23
CA VAL A 106 0.91 10.81 7.17
C VAL A 106 0.78 11.41 8.57
N ASP A 107 0.39 10.58 9.53
CA ASP A 107 0.30 10.96 10.95
C ASP A 107 1.64 10.78 11.65
N GLY A 108 2.37 9.74 11.29
CA GLY A 108 3.64 9.41 11.91
C GLY A 108 4.14 8.04 11.47
N THR A 109 5.26 7.64 12.05
CA THR A 109 5.90 6.37 11.74
C THR A 109 6.24 5.63 13.04
N SER A 110 6.39 4.32 12.95
CA SER A 110 6.79 3.50 14.09
C SER A 110 7.59 2.28 13.64
N VAL A 111 8.37 1.72 14.56
CA VAL A 111 9.07 0.44 14.37
C VAL A 111 8.47 -0.53 15.37
N VAL A 112 7.99 -1.67 14.87
CA VAL A 112 7.31 -2.68 15.69
C VAL A 112 7.82 -4.07 15.32
N ARG A 113 7.63 -5.04 16.21
CA ARG A 113 7.82 -6.44 15.84
C ARG A 113 6.68 -6.88 14.93
N PHE A 114 6.98 -7.76 13.98
CA PHE A 114 5.98 -8.24 13.01
C PHE A 114 4.79 -8.94 13.69
N ASP A 115 5.00 -9.52 14.87
CA ASP A 115 4.00 -10.28 15.64
C ASP A 115 3.30 -9.42 16.71
N ALA A 116 3.64 -8.14 16.82
CA ALA A 116 3.10 -7.23 17.83
C ALA A 116 2.91 -5.82 17.27
N SER A 117 2.30 -5.71 16.08
CA SER A 117 2.14 -4.43 15.39
C SER A 117 1.16 -3.48 16.10
N GLY A 118 0.23 -4.01 16.89
CA GLY A 118 -0.82 -3.22 17.50
C GLY A 118 -1.89 -2.74 16.52
N ILE A 119 -1.84 -3.16 15.26
CA ILE A 119 -2.82 -2.76 14.27
C ILE A 119 -4.13 -3.51 14.54
N ASN A 120 -5.21 -2.74 14.72
CA ASN A 120 -6.56 -3.27 14.77
C ASN A 120 -7.28 -2.86 13.49
N SER A 121 -7.44 -3.80 12.58
CA SER A 121 -8.05 -3.53 11.26
C SER A 121 -9.51 -3.08 11.35
N LEU A 122 -10.17 -3.32 12.46
CA LEU A 122 -11.56 -2.94 12.70
C LEU A 122 -11.69 -1.63 13.49
N SER A 123 -10.61 -0.90 13.71
CA SER A 123 -10.63 0.39 14.40
C SER A 123 -11.57 1.37 13.72
N ASP A 124 -12.13 2.29 14.50
CA ASP A 124 -12.94 3.37 13.95
C ASP A 124 -12.10 4.29 13.08
N GLY A 125 -12.79 4.97 12.14
CA GLY A 125 -12.14 5.89 11.24
C GLY A 125 -11.69 5.22 9.94
N TYR A 126 -10.91 5.95 9.16
CA TYR A 126 -10.47 5.55 7.82
C TYR A 126 -8.96 5.72 7.76
N GLN A 127 -8.23 4.64 7.96
CA GLN A 127 -6.78 4.68 8.12
C GLN A 127 -6.08 3.81 7.10
N LEU A 128 -4.81 4.16 6.85
CA LEU A 128 -3.91 3.41 5.98
C LEU A 128 -2.60 3.18 6.71
N VAL A 129 -2.07 1.97 6.62
CA VAL A 129 -0.72 1.64 7.10
C VAL A 129 0.08 1.08 5.93
N LEU A 130 1.23 1.69 5.65
CA LEU A 130 2.23 1.15 4.74
C LEU A 130 3.29 0.46 5.59
N SER A 131 3.63 -0.78 5.24
CA SER A 131 4.51 -1.61 6.08
C SER A 131 5.67 -2.17 5.26
N THR A 132 6.86 -2.15 5.83
CA THR A 132 8.02 -2.79 5.22
C THR A 132 8.95 -3.32 6.31
N CYS A 133 9.97 -4.08 5.91
CA CYS A 133 10.96 -4.60 6.84
C CYS A 133 11.86 -3.49 7.38
N TRP A 134 12.35 -3.65 8.60
CA TRP A 134 13.26 -2.74 9.28
C TRP A 134 14.49 -3.51 9.78
N PRO A 135 15.69 -2.95 9.80
CA PRO A 135 16.08 -1.63 9.23
C PRO A 135 16.13 -1.64 7.69
N PHE A 136 16.13 -0.46 7.09
CA PHE A 136 16.14 -0.32 5.62
C PHE A 136 17.44 -0.84 4.98
N ASP A 137 18.56 -0.74 5.68
CA ASP A 137 19.88 -1.13 5.16
C ASP A 137 20.30 -2.56 5.56
N ALA A 138 19.43 -3.31 6.22
CA ALA A 138 19.74 -4.68 6.60
C ALA A 138 19.73 -5.61 5.39
N LEU A 139 20.66 -6.58 5.37
CA LEU A 139 20.78 -7.52 4.26
C LEU A 139 19.82 -8.71 4.37
N THR A 140 19.32 -8.99 5.58
CA THR A 140 18.41 -10.10 5.81
C THR A 140 17.12 -9.60 6.45
N GLN A 141 16.05 -10.40 6.32
CA GLN A 141 14.79 -10.09 6.95
C GLN A 141 14.91 -10.29 8.45
N GLY A 142 14.59 -9.25 9.22
CA GLY A 142 14.56 -9.29 10.67
C GLY A 142 13.14 -9.35 11.22
N PRO A 143 13.01 -9.35 12.57
CA PRO A 143 11.69 -9.45 13.21
C PRO A 143 10.94 -8.12 13.25
N GLU A 144 11.54 -7.02 12.83
CA GLU A 144 10.94 -5.69 12.96
C GLU A 144 10.39 -5.18 11.65
N ARG A 145 9.37 -4.32 11.76
CA ARG A 145 8.71 -3.68 10.63
C ARG A 145 8.65 -2.18 10.86
N TYR A 146 8.82 -1.44 9.77
CA TYR A 146 8.64 0.00 9.72
C TYR A 146 7.23 0.28 9.23
N LEU A 147 6.47 1.03 10.01
CA LEU A 147 5.08 1.36 9.68
C LEU A 147 4.95 2.86 9.44
N VAL A 148 4.24 3.23 8.39
CA VAL A 148 3.79 4.59 8.14
C VAL A 148 2.29 4.61 8.35
N HIS A 149 1.84 5.46 9.26
CA HIS A 149 0.42 5.59 9.63
C HIS A 149 -0.17 6.85 9.00
N ALA A 150 -1.34 6.73 8.42
CA ALA A 150 -2.03 7.84 7.78
C ALA A 150 -3.54 7.74 7.99
N THR A 151 -4.21 8.90 8.07
CA THR A 151 -5.66 8.99 8.27
C THR A 151 -6.28 9.78 7.11
N MET A 152 -7.35 9.26 6.54
CA MET A 152 -8.02 9.87 5.39
C MET A 152 -8.64 11.22 5.76
N ILE A 153 -8.45 12.21 4.89
CA ILE A 153 -9.07 13.52 5.02
C ILE A 153 -10.04 13.83 3.89
N SER A 154 -9.92 13.16 2.75
CA SER A 154 -10.80 13.43 1.60
C SER A 154 -10.93 12.21 0.71
N ALA A 155 -12.06 12.15 0.00
CA ALA A 155 -12.34 11.16 -1.02
C ALA A 155 -12.96 11.88 -2.21
N SER A 156 -12.60 11.45 -3.43
CA SER A 156 -13.14 11.99 -4.67
C SER A 156 -13.19 10.93 -5.76
N ARG A 157 -13.81 11.27 -6.87
CA ARG A 157 -13.83 10.43 -8.06
C ARG A 157 -12.92 10.96 -9.14
#